data_d3a3821e82aa79df0401dcb7103ca246
#
_entry.id   d3a3821e82aa79df0401dcb7103ca246
#
_cell.length_a   1.000
_cell.length_b   1.000
_cell.length_c   1.000
_cell.angle_alpha   90.00
_cell.angle_beta   90.00
_cell.angle_gamma   90.00
#
_symmetry.space_group_name_H-M   'P 1'
#
loop_
_entity.id
_entity.type
_entity.pdbx_description
1 polymer ?
#
loop_
_entity_poly.entity_id
_entity_poly.type
_entity_poly.pdbx_seq_one_letter_code
_entity_poly.pdbx_strand_id
1 'polypeptide(L)'
;MRIAKQKLQKHRLLNKQSRFDKKTGRGKGVIPCPSLLLGREEPMAKITAAMVKELRETTGACMMECKKALTATDGDKEKAIDWLREKGISKAEKKAGRIAAEGAVAAYISEDAKVGVLVEVNCETDFAAGNEQFRALEEKIAKHIAATNPADLDALNASEIDGKTVAALVTEATATIGEKISLRRFVRYESEGRVKDLDRKSVV
;
A
#
# COMPACT_ATOMS: atom_id res chain seq x y z
N MET A 1 -2.64 3.42 -35.39
CA MET A 1 -3.78 2.97 -36.25
C MET A 1 -4.11 1.47 -36.25
N ARG A 2 -3.27 0.56 -35.73
CA ARG A 2 -3.54 -0.89 -35.70
C ARG A 2 -4.54 -1.35 -34.62
N ILE A 3 -4.60 -0.70 -33.47
CA ILE A 3 -5.43 -1.12 -32.32
C ILE A 3 -6.94 -0.84 -32.54
N ALA A 4 -7.27 0.21 -33.27
CA ALA A 4 -8.67 0.55 -33.58
C ALA A 4 -9.33 -0.45 -34.53
N LYS A 5 -8.57 -1.06 -35.47
CA LYS A 5 -9.10 -2.05 -36.41
C LYS A 5 -9.42 -3.41 -35.74
N GLN A 6 -8.69 -3.79 -34.70
CA GLN A 6 -8.94 -5.03 -33.97
C GLN A 6 -10.21 -4.97 -33.10
N LYS A 7 -10.52 -3.81 -32.50
CA LYS A 7 -11.76 -3.63 -31.73
C LYS A 7 -13.02 -3.67 -32.62
N LEU A 8 -12.94 -3.12 -33.81
CA LEU A 8 -14.08 -3.11 -34.76
C LEU A 8 -14.38 -4.52 -35.30
N GLN A 9 -13.36 -5.36 -35.46
CA GLN A 9 -13.52 -6.72 -35.97
C GLN A 9 -14.14 -7.66 -34.93
N LYS A 10 -13.83 -7.45 -33.63
CA LYS A 10 -14.45 -8.21 -32.53
C LYS A 10 -15.93 -7.87 -32.36
N HIS A 11 -16.33 -6.61 -32.54
CA HIS A 11 -17.74 -6.20 -32.48
C HIS A 11 -18.59 -6.71 -33.64
N ARG A 12 -17.98 -6.90 -34.85
CA ARG A 12 -18.69 -7.46 -36.00
C ARG A 12 -18.96 -8.96 -35.89
N LEU A 13 -18.09 -9.70 -35.20
CA LEU A 13 -18.26 -11.13 -34.98
C LEU A 13 -19.35 -11.43 -33.94
N LEU A 14 -19.45 -10.66 -32.88
CA LEU A 14 -20.48 -10.81 -31.83
C LEU A 14 -21.90 -10.49 -32.38
N ASN A 15 -22.01 -9.57 -33.32
CA ASN A 15 -23.32 -9.19 -33.89
C ASN A 15 -23.82 -10.13 -35.00
N LYS A 16 -22.97 -11.03 -35.52
CA LYS A 16 -23.34 -12.06 -36.47
C LYS A 16 -23.93 -13.30 -35.80
N GLN A 17 -23.56 -13.59 -34.59
CA GLN A 17 -24.06 -14.75 -33.81
C GLN A 17 -25.50 -14.52 -33.30
N SER A 18 -25.87 -13.29 -32.96
CA SER A 18 -27.22 -12.98 -32.45
C SER A 18 -28.33 -12.97 -33.57
N ARG A 19 -27.96 -13.03 -34.83
CA ARG A 19 -28.93 -13.06 -35.95
C ARG A 19 -29.27 -14.48 -36.41
N PHE A 20 -28.54 -15.51 -35.96
CA PHE A 20 -28.81 -16.89 -36.43
C PHE A 20 -29.86 -17.62 -35.60
N ASP A 21 -30.12 -17.16 -34.35
CA ASP A 21 -31.05 -17.83 -33.42
C ASP A 21 -32.53 -17.46 -33.56
N LYS A 22 -32.88 -16.61 -34.55
CA LYS A 22 -34.27 -16.17 -34.70
C LYS A 22 -35.04 -16.85 -35.85
N LYS A 23 -34.49 -17.87 -36.53
CA LYS A 23 -35.12 -18.40 -37.77
C LYS A 23 -35.43 -19.90 -37.79
N THR A 24 -35.34 -20.64 -36.69
CA THR A 24 -35.81 -22.05 -36.68
C THR A 24 -36.68 -22.30 -35.47
N GLY A 25 -37.95 -22.05 -35.66
CA GLY A 25 -38.98 -22.61 -34.78
C GLY A 25 -39.24 -24.06 -35.12
N ARG A 26 -39.52 -24.85 -34.08
CA ARG A 26 -39.98 -26.25 -34.02
C ARG A 26 -38.92 -27.33 -33.77
N GLY A 27 -39.09 -28.01 -32.65
CA GLY A 27 -38.53 -29.33 -32.42
C GLY A 27 -38.26 -29.57 -30.94
N LYS A 28 -39.18 -30.21 -30.21
CA LYS A 28 -38.90 -30.84 -28.93
C LYS A 28 -37.88 -31.94 -29.18
N GLY A 29 -36.63 -31.64 -28.94
CA GLY A 29 -35.54 -32.60 -28.95
C GLY A 29 -34.76 -32.44 -27.65
N VAL A 30 -34.69 -33.53 -26.90
CA VAL A 30 -33.80 -33.70 -25.74
C VAL A 30 -32.40 -33.26 -26.17
N ILE A 31 -31.93 -32.16 -25.61
CA ILE A 31 -30.56 -31.73 -25.80
C ILE A 31 -29.69 -32.67 -24.97
N PRO A 32 -28.84 -33.55 -25.57
CA PRO A 32 -27.84 -34.25 -24.77
C PRO A 32 -26.90 -33.19 -24.20
N CYS A 33 -26.77 -33.14 -22.88
CA CYS A 33 -25.70 -32.41 -22.20
C CYS A 33 -24.38 -32.75 -22.89
N PRO A 34 -23.62 -31.80 -23.40
CA PRO A 34 -22.26 -32.02 -23.79
C PRO A 34 -21.37 -32.08 -22.52
N SER A 35 -21.54 -33.13 -21.74
CA SER A 35 -20.55 -33.55 -20.77
C SER A 35 -19.43 -34.26 -21.51
N LEU A 36 -18.54 -33.56 -22.18
CA LEU A 36 -17.18 -34.02 -22.54
C LEU A 36 -16.47 -32.96 -23.40
N LEU A 37 -16.25 -31.78 -22.83
CA LEU A 37 -15.05 -31.00 -23.10
C LEU A 37 -14.53 -30.57 -21.75
N LEU A 38 -13.90 -31.51 -21.07
CA LEU A 38 -12.94 -31.23 -20.00
C LEU A 38 -11.83 -30.36 -20.61
N GLY A 39 -12.13 -29.05 -20.74
CA GLY A 39 -11.09 -28.06 -20.64
C GLY A 39 -10.40 -28.33 -19.31
N ARG A 40 -9.15 -28.69 -19.34
CA ARG A 40 -8.29 -28.67 -18.16
C ARG A 40 -8.48 -27.31 -17.50
N GLU A 41 -9.33 -27.24 -16.49
CA GLU A 41 -9.23 -26.21 -15.50
C GLU A 41 -7.90 -26.47 -14.82
N GLU A 42 -6.90 -25.68 -15.17
CA GLU A 42 -5.67 -25.59 -14.38
C GLU A 42 -6.13 -25.42 -12.93
N PRO A 43 -5.63 -26.22 -11.99
CA PRO A 43 -6.09 -26.16 -10.62
C PRO A 43 -5.71 -24.79 -10.08
N MET A 44 -6.68 -23.87 -10.04
CA MET A 44 -6.52 -22.60 -9.33
C MET A 44 -5.99 -22.95 -7.95
N ALA A 45 -4.81 -22.50 -7.62
CA ALA A 45 -4.15 -22.79 -6.36
C ALA A 45 -5.15 -22.53 -5.23
N LYS A 46 -5.48 -23.55 -4.44
CA LYS A 46 -6.48 -23.45 -3.37
C LYS A 46 -5.92 -22.50 -2.31
N ILE A 47 -6.33 -21.25 -2.37
CA ILE A 47 -5.93 -20.23 -1.39
C ILE A 47 -6.48 -20.65 -0.04
N THR A 48 -5.60 -21.04 0.87
CA THR A 48 -5.97 -21.45 2.21
C THR A 48 -6.02 -20.24 3.15
N ALA A 49 -6.83 -20.34 4.21
CA ALA A 49 -6.87 -19.30 5.24
C ALA A 49 -5.50 -19.08 5.91
N ALA A 50 -4.68 -20.13 5.99
CA ALA A 50 -3.31 -20.05 6.51
C ALA A 50 -2.42 -19.15 5.65
N MET A 51 -2.46 -19.27 4.33
CA MET A 51 -1.71 -18.41 3.41
C MET A 51 -2.13 -16.93 3.53
N VAL A 52 -3.43 -16.68 3.67
CA VAL A 52 -3.95 -15.31 3.86
C VAL A 52 -3.47 -14.73 5.20
N LYS A 53 -3.47 -15.55 6.27
CA LYS A 53 -2.99 -15.13 7.59
C LYS A 53 -1.50 -14.80 7.56
N GLU A 54 -0.69 -15.68 6.99
CA GLU A 54 0.75 -15.50 6.85
C GLU A 54 1.10 -14.23 6.05
N LEU A 55 0.42 -14.01 4.90
CA LEU A 55 0.63 -12.80 4.10
C LEU A 55 0.24 -11.54 4.87
N ARG A 56 -0.82 -11.60 5.69
CA ARG A 56 -1.22 -10.49 6.55
C ARG A 56 -0.19 -10.19 7.64
N GLU A 57 0.36 -11.22 8.28
CA GLU A 57 1.40 -11.06 9.31
C GLU A 57 2.67 -10.44 8.74
N THR A 58 3.01 -10.78 7.50
CA THR A 58 4.18 -10.24 6.81
C THR A 58 3.98 -8.81 6.31
N THR A 59 2.79 -8.47 5.81
CA THR A 59 2.55 -7.19 5.11
C THR A 59 1.77 -6.18 5.93
N GLY A 60 1.11 -6.59 7.02
CA GLY A 60 0.19 -5.76 7.80
C GLY A 60 -1.10 -5.37 7.06
N ALA A 61 -1.30 -5.83 5.83
CA ALA A 61 -2.44 -5.46 5.01
C ALA A 61 -3.76 -6.08 5.49
N CYS A 62 -4.90 -5.50 5.08
CA CYS A 62 -6.22 -6.01 5.42
C CYS A 62 -6.42 -7.44 4.86
N MET A 63 -7.04 -8.34 5.64
CA MET A 63 -7.26 -9.75 5.28
C MET A 63 -7.94 -9.92 3.91
N MET A 64 -8.91 -9.07 3.56
CA MET A 64 -9.60 -9.12 2.27
C MET A 64 -8.69 -8.72 1.10
N GLU A 65 -7.72 -7.86 1.34
CA GLU A 65 -6.74 -7.47 0.33
C GLU A 65 -5.68 -8.56 0.14
N CYS A 66 -5.22 -9.17 1.22
CA CYS A 66 -4.34 -10.34 1.15
C CYS A 66 -5.00 -11.49 0.36
N LYS A 67 -6.30 -11.75 0.60
CA LYS A 67 -7.04 -12.74 -0.17
C LYS A 67 -7.11 -12.38 -1.65
N LYS A 68 -7.42 -11.11 -1.98
CA LYS A 68 -7.46 -10.63 -3.37
C LYS A 68 -6.10 -10.71 -4.05
N ALA A 69 -5.03 -10.35 -3.34
CA ALA A 69 -3.67 -10.45 -3.85
C ALA A 69 -3.31 -11.89 -4.20
N LEU A 70 -3.51 -12.83 -3.27
CA LEU A 70 -3.26 -14.25 -3.51
C LEU A 70 -4.14 -14.81 -4.65
N THR A 71 -5.39 -14.35 -4.78
CA THR A 71 -6.25 -14.75 -5.90
C THR A 71 -5.72 -14.22 -7.24
N ALA A 72 -5.20 -12.99 -7.26
CA ALA A 72 -4.66 -12.37 -8.47
C ALA A 72 -3.29 -12.95 -8.89
N THR A 73 -2.58 -13.59 -7.97
CA THR A 73 -1.23 -14.14 -8.18
C THR A 73 -1.17 -15.67 -8.09
N ASP A 74 -2.34 -16.34 -8.16
CA ASP A 74 -2.48 -17.79 -8.11
C ASP A 74 -1.78 -18.45 -6.90
N GLY A 75 -1.77 -17.75 -5.75
CA GLY A 75 -1.19 -18.23 -4.50
C GLY A 75 0.31 -17.97 -4.36
N ASP A 76 0.94 -17.26 -5.27
CA ASP A 76 2.35 -16.85 -5.19
C ASP A 76 2.49 -15.70 -4.18
N LYS A 77 3.23 -15.93 -3.09
CA LYS A 77 3.39 -14.97 -1.99
C LYS A 77 4.23 -13.75 -2.38
N GLU A 78 5.31 -13.95 -3.13
CA GLU A 78 6.20 -12.84 -3.52
C GLU A 78 5.47 -11.87 -4.44
N LYS A 79 4.82 -12.40 -5.47
CA LYS A 79 3.98 -11.60 -6.37
C LYS A 79 2.80 -10.95 -5.65
N ALA A 80 2.23 -11.61 -4.63
CA ALA A 80 1.15 -11.04 -3.83
C ALA A 80 1.64 -9.83 -2.99
N ILE A 81 2.86 -9.87 -2.47
CA ILE A 81 3.48 -8.74 -1.76
C ILE A 81 3.68 -7.55 -2.72
N ASP A 82 4.23 -7.79 -3.91
CA ASP A 82 4.41 -6.75 -4.92
C ASP A 82 3.07 -6.16 -5.38
N TRP A 83 2.08 -7.00 -5.61
CA TRP A 83 0.73 -6.57 -5.95
C TRP A 83 0.10 -5.69 -4.84
N LEU A 84 0.30 -6.06 -3.57
CA LEU A 84 -0.16 -5.26 -2.42
C LEU A 84 0.57 -3.91 -2.35
N ARG A 85 1.88 -3.90 -2.65
CA ARG A 85 2.69 -2.67 -2.69
C ARG A 85 2.20 -1.72 -3.78
N GLU A 86 1.99 -2.19 -5.00
CA GLU A 86 1.43 -1.38 -6.10
C GLU A 86 0.04 -0.82 -5.76
N LYS A 87 -0.82 -1.65 -5.17
CA LYS A 87 -2.14 -1.22 -4.69
C LYS A 87 -2.06 -0.19 -3.57
N GLY A 88 -1.09 -0.33 -2.67
CA GLY A 88 -0.81 0.61 -1.61
C GLY A 88 -0.44 1.99 -2.14
N ILE A 89 0.45 2.05 -3.12
CA ILE A 89 0.84 3.30 -3.81
C ILE A 89 -0.39 3.96 -4.44
N SER A 90 -1.18 3.22 -5.21
CA SER A 90 -2.40 3.76 -5.84
C SER A 90 -3.45 4.27 -4.83
N LYS A 91 -3.50 3.69 -3.63
CA LYS A 91 -4.38 4.19 -2.56
C LYS A 91 -3.83 5.44 -1.91
N ALA A 92 -2.52 5.50 -1.67
CA ALA A 92 -1.86 6.68 -1.12
C ALA A 92 -2.01 7.88 -2.05
N GLU A 93 -1.83 7.70 -3.37
CA GLU A 93 -2.06 8.74 -4.38
C GLU A 93 -3.48 9.31 -4.32
N LYS A 94 -4.50 8.46 -4.21
CA LYS A 94 -5.90 8.89 -4.08
C LYS A 94 -6.16 9.70 -2.81
N LYS A 95 -5.36 9.51 -1.76
CA LYS A 95 -5.46 10.22 -0.50
C LYS A 95 -4.57 11.45 -0.44
N ALA A 96 -3.65 11.63 -1.37
CA ALA A 96 -2.70 12.74 -1.37
C ALA A 96 -3.38 14.13 -1.29
N GLY A 97 -4.56 14.28 -1.87
CA GLY A 97 -5.36 15.51 -1.81
C GLY A 97 -6.14 15.76 -0.51
N ARG A 98 -6.12 14.80 0.44
CA ARG A 98 -6.85 14.97 1.71
C ARG A 98 -6.08 15.88 2.68
N ILE A 99 -6.82 16.50 3.59
CA ILE A 99 -6.24 17.34 4.65
C ILE A 99 -5.79 16.43 5.79
N ALA A 100 -4.53 16.51 6.17
CA ALA A 100 -3.96 15.88 7.35
C ALA A 100 -3.69 16.99 8.37
N ALA A 101 -4.70 17.31 9.18
CA ALA A 101 -4.65 18.42 10.14
C ALA A 101 -4.17 17.98 11.53
N GLU A 102 -4.41 16.70 11.85
CA GLU A 102 -3.98 16.08 13.09
C GLU A 102 -2.60 15.45 12.92
N GLY A 103 -2.04 14.89 13.99
CA GLY A 103 -0.75 14.21 13.96
C GLY A 103 -0.08 14.20 15.32
N ALA A 104 1.18 13.86 15.35
CA ALA A 104 1.98 13.89 16.55
C ALA A 104 3.39 14.43 16.28
N VAL A 105 4.02 14.89 17.34
CA VAL A 105 5.43 15.30 17.35
C VAL A 105 6.23 14.28 18.16
N ALA A 106 7.06 13.51 17.49
CA ALA A 106 7.97 12.60 18.15
C ALA A 106 9.27 13.32 18.54
N ALA A 107 9.72 13.11 19.75
CA ALA A 107 11.00 13.55 20.26
C ALA A 107 11.92 12.34 20.46
N TYR A 108 13.15 12.44 19.98
CA TYR A 108 14.17 11.43 20.16
C TYR A 108 15.46 12.09 20.65
N ILE A 109 16.08 11.53 21.66
CA ILE A 109 17.39 11.94 22.14
C ILE A 109 18.33 10.74 21.96
N SER A 110 19.50 10.99 21.37
CA SER A 110 20.53 9.95 21.18
C SER A 110 21.04 9.42 22.50
N GLU A 111 21.59 8.20 22.49
CA GLU A 111 22.10 7.53 23.72
C GLU A 111 23.22 8.32 24.39
N ASP A 112 24.06 9.00 23.62
CA ASP A 112 25.11 9.90 24.13
C ASP A 112 24.57 11.24 24.63
N ALA A 113 23.26 11.49 24.47
CA ALA A 113 22.55 12.71 24.83
C ALA A 113 23.13 13.98 24.18
N LYS A 114 23.80 13.87 23.03
CA LYS A 114 24.34 15.01 22.28
C LYS A 114 23.45 15.46 21.17
N VAL A 115 22.64 14.57 20.62
CA VAL A 115 21.73 14.86 19.51
C VAL A 115 20.29 14.73 19.99
N GLY A 116 19.49 15.74 19.70
CA GLY A 116 18.05 15.75 19.92
C GLY A 116 17.31 15.99 18.60
N VAL A 117 16.26 15.23 18.34
CA VAL A 117 15.43 15.35 17.14
C VAL A 117 13.98 15.51 17.53
N LEU A 118 13.32 16.46 16.86
CA LEU A 118 11.87 16.59 16.87
C LEU A 118 11.38 16.39 15.44
N VAL A 119 10.41 15.53 15.24
CA VAL A 119 9.78 15.31 13.94
C VAL A 119 8.27 15.42 14.07
N GLU A 120 7.65 16.18 13.17
CA GLU A 120 6.19 16.34 13.08
C GLU A 120 5.69 15.49 11.92
N VAL A 121 4.82 14.54 12.25
CA VAL A 121 4.15 13.65 11.31
C VAL A 121 2.65 13.90 11.41
N ASN A 122 2.02 14.26 10.29
CA ASN A 122 0.60 14.55 10.25
C ASN A 122 -0.20 13.37 9.71
N CYS A 123 -1.43 13.21 10.22
CA CYS A 123 -2.44 12.26 9.79
C CYS A 123 -3.83 12.91 9.72
N GLU A 124 -4.84 12.17 9.28
CA GLU A 124 -6.20 12.71 9.13
C GLU A 124 -6.91 12.81 10.49
N THR A 125 -6.67 11.86 11.42
CA THR A 125 -7.34 11.80 12.73
C THR A 125 -6.37 11.57 13.89
N ASP A 126 -6.78 11.97 15.09
CA ASP A 126 -6.09 11.72 16.35
C ASP A 126 -6.02 10.21 16.70
N PHE A 127 -7.01 9.44 16.27
CA PHE A 127 -7.00 7.97 16.40
C PHE A 127 -5.82 7.34 15.67
N ALA A 128 -5.53 7.80 14.45
CA ALA A 128 -4.37 7.34 13.70
C ALA A 128 -3.06 7.73 14.38
N ALA A 129 -2.96 8.93 14.94
CA ALA A 129 -1.80 9.37 15.73
C ALA A 129 -1.59 8.52 16.99
N GLY A 130 -2.66 7.97 17.58
CA GLY A 130 -2.63 7.03 18.69
C GLY A 130 -2.20 5.61 18.34
N ASN A 131 -2.17 5.26 17.04
CA ASN A 131 -1.87 3.92 16.59
C ASN A 131 -0.39 3.54 16.83
N GLU A 132 -0.17 2.32 17.33
CA GLU A 132 1.16 1.78 17.59
C GLU A 132 2.07 1.78 16.34
N GLN A 133 1.50 1.45 15.18
CA GLN A 133 2.24 1.45 13.90
C GLN A 133 2.65 2.87 13.49
N PHE A 134 1.82 3.85 13.75
CA PHE A 134 2.14 5.26 13.49
C PHE A 134 3.28 5.73 14.39
N ARG A 135 3.22 5.43 15.69
CA ARG A 135 4.28 5.78 16.64
C ARG A 135 5.61 5.09 16.34
N ALA A 136 5.56 3.81 15.94
CA ALA A 136 6.75 3.09 15.52
C ALA A 136 7.40 3.71 14.27
N LEU A 137 6.59 4.20 13.32
CA LEU A 137 7.09 4.93 12.15
C LEU A 137 7.78 6.24 12.56
N GLU A 138 7.13 7.03 13.43
CA GLU A 138 7.69 8.30 13.93
C GLU A 138 9.04 8.09 14.63
N GLU A 139 9.11 7.11 15.53
CA GLU A 139 10.34 6.77 16.25
C GLU A 139 11.45 6.33 15.30
N LYS A 140 11.12 5.52 14.29
CA LYS A 140 12.06 5.06 13.28
C LYS A 140 12.63 6.20 12.45
N ILE A 141 11.78 7.14 12.04
CA ILE A 141 12.19 8.32 11.30
C ILE A 141 13.03 9.25 12.18
N ALA A 142 12.64 9.47 13.45
CA ALA A 142 13.40 10.32 14.36
C ALA A 142 14.80 9.77 14.62
N LYS A 143 14.95 8.46 14.82
CA LYS A 143 16.26 7.80 14.94
C LYS A 143 17.11 7.96 13.68
N HIS A 144 16.49 7.82 12.54
CA HIS A 144 17.17 8.00 11.25
C HIS A 144 17.69 9.42 11.04
N ILE A 145 16.87 10.43 11.36
CA ILE A 145 17.28 11.85 11.31
C ILE A 145 18.47 12.11 12.24
N ALA A 146 18.45 11.52 13.44
CA ALA A 146 19.57 11.66 14.38
C ALA A 146 20.88 11.13 13.79
N ALA A 147 20.82 9.99 13.08
CA ALA A 147 21.99 9.32 12.53
C ALA A 147 22.50 9.97 11.20
N THR A 148 21.60 10.42 10.32
CA THR A 148 21.95 10.84 8.95
C THR A 148 22.06 12.35 8.76
N ASN A 149 21.48 13.15 9.66
CA ASN A 149 21.45 14.62 9.58
C ASN A 149 21.04 15.14 8.20
N PRO A 150 19.84 14.83 7.69
CA PRO A 150 19.38 15.30 6.41
C PRO A 150 19.25 16.83 6.40
N ALA A 151 19.57 17.47 5.27
CA ALA A 151 19.56 18.92 5.14
C ALA A 151 18.14 19.50 5.13
N ASP A 152 17.21 18.77 4.49
CA ASP A 152 15.81 19.18 4.30
C ASP A 152 14.87 17.97 4.22
N LEU A 153 13.58 18.24 4.06
CA LEU A 153 12.54 17.21 3.93
C LEU A 153 12.72 16.35 2.67
N ASP A 154 13.21 16.93 1.59
CA ASP A 154 13.40 16.21 0.34
C ASP A 154 14.56 15.23 0.46
N ALA A 155 15.67 15.64 1.08
CA ALA A 155 16.78 14.77 1.41
C ALA A 155 16.35 13.65 2.38
N LEU A 156 15.51 13.95 3.39
CA LEU A 156 14.95 12.97 4.29
C LEU A 156 14.08 11.94 3.55
N ASN A 157 13.18 12.41 2.68
CA ASN A 157 12.30 11.54 1.91
C ASN A 157 13.07 10.60 0.96
N ALA A 158 14.20 11.06 0.42
CA ALA A 158 15.07 10.30 -0.45
C ALA A 158 16.01 9.36 0.30
N SER A 159 16.23 9.57 1.60
CA SER A 159 17.10 8.73 2.43
C SER A 159 16.49 7.34 2.65
N GLU A 160 17.34 6.35 2.89
CA GLU A 160 16.93 4.96 3.01
C GLU A 160 17.01 4.47 4.46
N ILE A 161 15.95 3.77 4.88
CA ILE A 161 15.86 3.05 6.16
C ILE A 161 15.55 1.58 5.84
N ASP A 162 16.41 0.66 6.25
CA ASP A 162 16.23 -0.79 6.01
C ASP A 162 16.00 -1.15 4.52
N GLY A 163 16.70 -0.46 3.60
CA GLY A 163 16.59 -0.70 2.16
C GLY A 163 15.31 -0.15 1.51
N LYS A 164 14.55 0.70 2.20
CA LYS A 164 13.39 1.43 1.67
C LYS A 164 13.59 2.93 1.88
N THR A 165 13.17 3.73 0.92
CA THR A 165 13.15 5.19 1.11
C THR A 165 12.12 5.60 2.17
N VAL A 166 12.38 6.70 2.88
CA VAL A 166 11.43 7.24 3.87
C VAL A 166 10.08 7.54 3.21
N ALA A 167 10.08 8.08 1.99
CA ALA A 167 8.86 8.29 1.22
C ALA A 167 8.07 6.99 0.99
N ALA A 168 8.75 5.87 0.69
CA ALA A 168 8.11 4.57 0.54
C ALA A 168 7.53 4.05 1.86
N LEU A 169 8.24 4.24 2.99
CA LEU A 169 7.74 3.87 4.32
C LEU A 169 6.47 4.65 4.70
N VAL A 170 6.43 5.96 4.43
CA VAL A 170 5.24 6.80 4.66
C VAL A 170 4.06 6.36 3.77
N THR A 171 4.34 5.99 2.52
CA THR A 171 3.33 5.47 1.58
C THR A 171 2.77 4.13 2.06
N GLU A 172 3.63 3.23 2.54
CA GLU A 172 3.26 1.92 3.08
C GLU A 172 2.41 2.07 4.36
N ALA A 173 2.80 2.99 5.24
CA ALA A 173 2.03 3.33 6.44
C ALA A 173 0.64 3.91 6.08
N THR A 174 0.56 4.80 5.09
CA THR A 174 -0.70 5.32 4.54
C THR A 174 -1.61 4.21 4.00
N ALA A 175 -1.04 3.21 3.35
CA ALA A 175 -1.78 2.06 2.84
C ALA A 175 -2.29 1.15 3.96
N THR A 176 -1.47 0.93 5.00
CA THR A 176 -1.75 0.01 6.12
C THR A 176 -2.72 0.62 7.12
N ILE A 177 -2.46 1.84 7.59
CA ILE A 177 -3.32 2.56 8.54
C ILE A 177 -4.61 3.01 7.86
N GLY A 178 -4.55 3.30 6.56
CA GLY A 178 -5.74 3.68 5.81
C GLY A 178 -6.04 5.17 5.82
N GLU A 179 -5.15 6.02 6.35
CA GLU A 179 -5.25 7.46 6.37
C GLU A 179 -4.06 8.11 5.68
N LYS A 180 -4.22 9.36 5.23
CA LYS A 180 -3.09 10.13 4.71
C LYS A 180 -2.12 10.40 5.85
N ILE A 181 -0.86 10.02 5.62
CA ILE A 181 0.27 10.33 6.50
C ILE A 181 1.25 11.18 5.71
N SER A 182 1.78 12.23 6.34
CA SER A 182 2.77 13.11 5.71
C SER A 182 3.76 13.64 6.74
N LEU A 183 5.03 13.67 6.36
CA LEU A 183 6.07 14.37 7.10
C LEU A 183 5.90 15.87 6.84
N ARG A 184 5.78 16.65 7.88
CA ARG A 184 5.60 18.10 7.77
C ARG A 184 6.90 18.84 7.94
N ARG A 185 7.62 18.56 9.01
CA ARG A 185 8.91 19.18 9.34
C ARG A 185 9.65 18.37 10.39
N PHE A 186 10.94 18.61 10.48
CA PHE A 186 11.80 18.12 11.54
C PHE A 186 12.80 19.18 11.96
N VAL A 187 13.34 19.02 13.16
CA VAL A 187 14.43 19.83 13.67
C VAL A 187 15.41 18.89 14.37
N ARG A 188 16.69 19.06 14.06
CA ARG A 188 17.78 18.34 14.72
C ARG A 188 18.66 19.34 15.45
N TYR A 189 18.87 19.06 16.72
CA TYR A 189 19.76 19.84 17.60
C TYR A 189 20.98 18.99 17.91
N GLU A 190 22.14 19.63 17.87
CA GLU A 190 23.39 19.03 18.29
C GLU A 190 24.05 19.96 19.33
N SER A 191 24.53 19.41 20.43
CA SER A 191 25.11 20.14 21.54
C SER A 191 26.38 19.44 22.01
N GLU A 192 27.39 20.22 22.35
CA GLU A 192 28.59 19.71 23.04
C GLU A 192 28.27 19.22 24.46
N GLY A 193 27.21 19.76 25.08
CA GLY A 193 26.65 19.33 26.35
C GLY A 193 25.60 18.25 26.20
N ARG A 194 25.01 17.81 27.32
CA ARG A 194 23.92 16.84 27.34
C ARG A 194 22.58 17.51 27.05
N VAL A 195 21.87 17.02 26.03
CA VAL A 195 20.47 17.34 25.81
C VAL A 195 19.63 16.59 26.84
N LYS A 196 18.98 17.32 27.74
CA LYS A 196 18.16 16.73 28.82
C LYS A 196 16.70 16.66 28.50
N ASP A 197 16.21 17.62 27.70
CA ASP A 197 14.79 17.72 27.32
C ASP A 197 14.65 18.39 25.97
N LEU A 198 13.56 18.08 25.27
CA LEU A 198 13.18 18.69 24.01
C LEU A 198 11.76 19.25 24.15
N ASP A 199 11.63 20.57 24.08
CA ASP A 199 10.32 21.21 24.13
C ASP A 199 9.61 21.06 22.78
N ARG A 200 8.58 20.24 22.78
CA ARG A 200 7.73 20.01 21.59
C ARG A 200 6.99 21.25 21.12
N LYS A 201 6.80 22.22 22.01
CA LYS A 201 6.13 23.49 21.68
C LYS A 201 6.96 24.38 20.76
N SER A 202 8.27 24.19 20.73
CA SER A 202 9.18 24.95 19.86
C SER A 202 9.05 24.59 18.37
N VAL A 203 8.33 23.53 18.04
CA VAL A 203 8.19 23.00 16.67
C VAL A 203 6.85 23.39 16.05
N VAL A 204 5.90 23.87 16.82
CA VAL A 204 4.54 24.23 16.37
C VAL A 204 4.48 25.68 15.90
#